data_4c95cff7eae366c14d0ead701d8c3f51
#
_entry.id   4c95cff7eae366c14d0ead701d8c3f51
#
_cell.length_a   1.000
_cell.length_b   1.000
_cell.length_c   1.000
_cell.angle_alpha   90.00
_cell.angle_beta   90.00
_cell.angle_gamma   90.00
#
_symmetry.space_group_name_H-M   'P 1'
#
loop_
_entity.id
_entity.type
_entity.pdbx_description
1 polymer ?
#
loop_
_entity_poly.entity_id
_entity_poly.type
_entity_poly.pdbx_seq_one_letter_code
_entity_poly.pdbx_strand_id
1 'polypeptide(L)'
;MTVRARRAFGVIAAVALLLVGYYAVTVVQVWRAARSDDTRSSDAIIVLGAAQYDGRPSAVFRARLDHARDLYRQGVAPLVVVTGGKLPGDRFTEAGAGADYLLARGVPDAAILRETTSRNSWESLRASARFLFDRGVRRVVLVSDPFHSLRIRLTADEIGFDAVTSPTRTSPIQGSAEWRRFLGEGLRVAVGRIFGFGRATRLQPARVGLGPRQSLIWAGPSGVV
;
A
#
# COMPACT_ATOMS: atom_id res chain seq x y z
N MET A 1 13.80 -22.77 -42.64
CA MET A 1 13.45 -21.39 -42.18
C MET A 1 14.13 -20.37 -43.06
N THR A 2 13.37 -19.47 -43.65
CA THR A 2 13.91 -18.38 -44.48
C THR A 2 14.75 -17.41 -43.67
N VAL A 3 15.69 -16.68 -44.28
CA VAL A 3 16.52 -15.66 -43.61
C VAL A 3 15.66 -14.60 -42.87
N ARG A 4 14.53 -14.24 -43.48
CA ARG A 4 13.55 -13.29 -42.86
C ARG A 4 12.94 -13.87 -41.56
N ALA A 5 12.57 -15.15 -41.54
CA ALA A 5 12.01 -15.79 -40.34
C ALA A 5 13.06 -15.90 -39.23
N ARG A 6 14.34 -16.17 -39.52
CA ARG A 6 15.42 -16.17 -38.50
C ARG A 6 15.65 -14.77 -37.91
N ARG A 7 15.63 -13.73 -38.74
CA ARG A 7 15.76 -12.33 -38.26
C ARG A 7 14.56 -11.93 -37.40
N ALA A 8 13.33 -12.23 -37.80
CA ALA A 8 12.15 -11.95 -37.02
C ALA A 8 12.17 -12.67 -35.63
N PHE A 9 12.56 -13.96 -35.64
CA PHE A 9 12.73 -14.71 -34.40
C PHE A 9 13.80 -14.10 -33.49
N GLY A 10 14.94 -13.67 -34.04
CA GLY A 10 16.00 -13.01 -33.28
C GLY A 10 15.53 -11.70 -32.62
N VAL A 11 14.76 -10.89 -33.36
CA VAL A 11 14.17 -9.65 -32.80
C VAL A 11 13.18 -9.94 -31.68
N ILE A 12 12.28 -10.90 -31.88
CA ILE A 12 11.30 -11.30 -30.86
C ILE A 12 12.02 -11.81 -29.59
N ALA A 13 13.03 -12.65 -29.76
CA ALA A 13 13.81 -13.17 -28.65
C ALA A 13 14.55 -12.05 -27.89
N ALA A 14 15.14 -11.10 -28.60
CA ALA A 14 15.80 -9.93 -27.99
C ALA A 14 14.82 -9.06 -27.21
N VAL A 15 13.63 -8.77 -27.77
CA VAL A 15 12.58 -7.99 -27.08
C VAL A 15 12.10 -8.75 -25.83
N ALA A 16 11.86 -10.06 -25.93
CA ALA A 16 11.45 -10.85 -24.78
C ALA A 16 12.51 -10.82 -23.66
N LEU A 17 13.79 -10.92 -24.03
CA LEU A 17 14.90 -10.85 -23.07
C LEU A 17 14.97 -9.47 -22.36
N LEU A 18 14.78 -8.39 -23.12
CA LEU A 18 14.72 -7.04 -22.57
C LEU A 18 13.53 -6.85 -21.58
N LEU A 19 12.37 -7.38 -21.92
CA LEU A 19 11.19 -7.32 -21.04
C LEU A 19 11.40 -8.12 -19.75
N VAL A 20 11.98 -9.32 -19.84
CA VAL A 20 12.33 -10.15 -18.68
C VAL A 20 13.37 -9.43 -17.81
N GLY A 21 14.41 -8.88 -18.42
CA GLY A 21 15.43 -8.09 -17.71
C GLY A 21 14.85 -6.87 -17.00
N TYR A 22 14.01 -6.09 -17.70
CA TYR A 22 13.30 -4.96 -17.10
C TYR A 22 12.43 -5.35 -15.91
N TYR A 23 11.69 -6.45 -16.05
CA TYR A 23 10.86 -6.98 -14.96
C TYR A 23 11.72 -7.43 -13.77
N ALA A 24 12.79 -8.19 -14.01
CA ALA A 24 13.70 -8.64 -12.95
C ALA A 24 14.33 -7.46 -12.18
N VAL A 25 14.82 -6.44 -12.89
CA VAL A 25 15.33 -5.21 -12.28
C VAL A 25 14.25 -4.52 -11.44
N THR A 26 13.02 -4.47 -11.95
CA THR A 26 11.89 -3.86 -11.21
C THR A 26 11.57 -4.63 -9.92
N VAL A 27 11.58 -5.96 -9.94
CA VAL A 27 11.38 -6.80 -8.74
C VAL A 27 12.49 -6.53 -7.71
N VAL A 28 13.75 -6.44 -8.14
CA VAL A 28 14.88 -6.08 -7.25
C VAL A 28 14.67 -4.70 -6.63
N GLN A 29 14.20 -3.72 -7.40
CA GLN A 29 13.90 -2.39 -6.87
C GLN A 29 12.75 -2.40 -5.85
N VAL A 30 11.69 -3.17 -6.08
CA VAL A 30 10.60 -3.37 -5.10
C VAL A 30 11.14 -3.98 -3.81
N TRP A 31 11.99 -5.01 -3.94
CA TRP A 31 12.63 -5.66 -2.80
C TRP A 31 13.56 -4.72 -2.01
N ARG A 32 14.33 -3.88 -2.70
CA ARG A 32 15.17 -2.85 -2.07
C ARG A 32 14.33 -1.80 -1.33
N ALA A 33 13.30 -1.28 -1.97
CA ALA A 33 12.38 -0.31 -1.37
C ALA A 33 11.66 -0.87 -0.13
N ALA A 34 11.35 -2.16 -0.12
CA ALA A 34 10.76 -2.85 1.04
C ALA A 34 11.69 -2.89 2.27
N ARG A 35 12.98 -2.74 2.08
CA ARG A 35 14.02 -2.73 3.13
C ARG A 35 14.48 -1.34 3.51
N SER A 36 14.12 -0.35 2.72
CA SER A 36 14.34 1.06 3.05
C SER A 36 13.33 1.50 4.10
N ASP A 37 13.82 2.21 5.09
CA ASP A 37 13.01 2.82 6.15
C ASP A 37 13.48 4.26 6.29
N ASP A 38 12.69 5.19 5.78
CA ASP A 38 13.00 6.62 5.82
C ASP A 38 11.99 7.31 6.74
N THR A 39 12.47 7.76 7.87
CA THR A 39 11.69 8.42 8.93
C THR A 39 12.07 9.89 9.09
N ARG A 40 12.54 10.54 8.02
CA ARG A 40 12.83 11.98 8.04
C ARG A 40 11.61 12.79 8.49
N SER A 41 11.86 13.91 9.17
CA SER A 41 10.80 14.83 9.60
C SER A 41 9.92 15.23 8.41
N SER A 42 8.64 15.03 8.57
CA SER A 42 7.62 15.19 7.53
C SER A 42 6.40 15.95 8.07
N ASP A 43 5.49 16.33 7.19
CA ASP A 43 4.31 17.11 7.58
C ASP A 43 3.14 16.18 7.98
N ALA A 44 3.08 14.96 7.41
CA ALA A 44 2.07 13.95 7.77
C ALA A 44 2.57 12.52 7.57
N ILE A 45 2.01 11.58 8.33
CA ILE A 45 2.09 10.14 8.13
C ILE A 45 0.81 9.69 7.44
N ILE A 46 0.90 9.06 6.27
CA ILE A 46 -0.26 8.50 5.56
C ILE A 46 -0.26 6.98 5.70
N VAL A 47 -1.26 6.44 6.40
CA VAL A 47 -1.45 4.99 6.57
C VAL A 47 -2.38 4.48 5.50
N LEU A 48 -1.86 3.61 4.63
CA LEU A 48 -2.68 2.96 3.59
C LEU A 48 -3.60 1.92 4.23
N GLY A 49 -4.90 2.03 3.92
CA GLY A 49 -5.93 1.12 4.38
C GLY A 49 -5.63 -0.36 4.04
N ALA A 50 -6.25 -1.22 4.81
CA ALA A 50 -6.33 -2.66 4.58
C ALA A 50 -7.70 -3.13 5.11
N ALA A 51 -7.97 -4.44 5.09
CA ALA A 51 -9.27 -4.94 5.52
C ALA A 51 -9.60 -4.57 6.98
N GLN A 52 -10.88 -4.29 7.23
CA GLN A 52 -11.49 -4.22 8.55
C GLN A 52 -12.67 -5.20 8.62
N TYR A 53 -13.06 -5.62 9.81
CA TYR A 53 -14.17 -6.52 10.07
C TYR A 53 -15.02 -5.94 11.18
N ASP A 54 -16.18 -5.42 10.83
CA ASP A 54 -17.14 -4.82 11.76
C ASP A 54 -16.53 -3.76 12.70
N GLY A 55 -15.76 -2.83 12.13
CA GLY A 55 -15.07 -1.75 12.86
C GLY A 55 -13.74 -2.16 13.49
N ARG A 56 -13.29 -3.42 13.32
CA ARG A 56 -12.01 -3.90 13.86
C ARG A 56 -10.98 -4.04 12.74
N PRO A 57 -9.84 -3.36 12.80
CA PRO A 57 -8.77 -3.53 11.83
C PRO A 57 -8.26 -4.97 11.77
N SER A 58 -8.03 -5.52 10.56
CA SER A 58 -7.37 -6.81 10.36
C SER A 58 -5.95 -6.83 10.95
N ALA A 59 -5.35 -8.00 11.10
CA ALA A 59 -3.99 -8.12 11.60
C ALA A 59 -2.97 -7.34 10.75
N VAL A 60 -3.15 -7.33 9.41
CA VAL A 60 -2.32 -6.53 8.49
C VAL A 60 -2.51 -5.04 8.76
N PHE A 61 -3.76 -4.60 8.92
CA PHE A 61 -4.02 -3.20 9.15
C PHE A 61 -3.54 -2.73 10.53
N ARG A 62 -3.70 -3.55 11.57
CA ARG A 62 -3.13 -3.25 12.89
C ARG A 62 -1.62 -3.05 12.84
N ALA A 63 -0.88 -3.91 12.14
CA ALA A 63 0.57 -3.77 12.01
C ALA A 63 0.97 -2.41 11.40
N ARG A 64 0.23 -1.91 10.41
CA ARG A 64 0.45 -0.57 9.84
C ARG A 64 0.10 0.55 10.82
N LEU A 65 -1.04 0.43 11.52
CA LEU A 65 -1.50 1.42 12.49
C LEU A 65 -0.56 1.52 13.69
N ASP A 66 -0.09 0.39 14.22
CA ASP A 66 0.88 0.37 15.31
C ASP A 66 2.19 1.05 14.89
N HIS A 67 2.70 0.75 13.69
CA HIS A 67 3.88 1.41 13.16
C HIS A 67 3.68 2.92 13.00
N ALA A 68 2.54 3.36 12.46
CA ALA A 68 2.21 4.78 12.31
C ALA A 68 2.10 5.50 13.67
N ARG A 69 1.50 4.86 14.67
CA ARG A 69 1.48 5.37 16.05
C ARG A 69 2.89 5.58 16.59
N ASP A 70 3.78 4.61 16.35
CA ASP A 70 5.15 4.69 16.86
C ASP A 70 5.93 5.82 16.17
N LEU A 71 5.76 6.02 14.86
CA LEU A 71 6.30 7.16 14.12
C LEU A 71 5.75 8.49 14.64
N TYR A 72 4.45 8.56 14.91
CA TYR A 72 3.83 9.75 15.51
C TYR A 72 4.42 10.06 16.89
N ARG A 73 4.58 9.06 17.75
CA ARG A 73 5.19 9.22 19.09
C ARG A 73 6.65 9.64 19.03
N GLN A 74 7.37 9.23 17.99
CA GLN A 74 8.76 9.66 17.72
C GLN A 74 8.83 11.11 17.18
N GLY A 75 7.70 11.76 16.92
CA GLY A 75 7.66 13.12 16.39
C GLY A 75 8.03 13.20 14.90
N VAL A 76 7.92 12.11 14.13
CA VAL A 76 8.23 12.10 12.69
C VAL A 76 7.30 13.04 11.92
N ALA A 77 6.03 13.12 12.32
CA ALA A 77 5.08 14.12 11.80
C ALA A 77 3.97 14.41 12.81
N PRO A 78 3.38 15.63 12.78
CA PRO A 78 2.30 16.03 13.67
C PRO A 78 0.92 15.47 13.28
N LEU A 79 0.74 14.99 12.05
CA LEU A 79 -0.54 14.51 11.53
C LEU A 79 -0.44 13.04 11.12
N VAL A 80 -1.51 12.28 11.37
CA VAL A 80 -1.70 10.90 10.87
C VAL A 80 -2.95 10.86 10.01
N VAL A 81 -2.80 10.56 8.73
CA VAL A 81 -3.90 10.37 7.78
C VAL A 81 -4.18 8.88 7.67
N VAL A 82 -5.34 8.46 8.08
CA VAL A 82 -5.80 7.06 7.90
C VAL A 82 -6.70 7.00 6.67
N THR A 83 -6.38 6.11 5.71
CA THR A 83 -7.10 6.04 4.45
C THR A 83 -7.85 4.72 4.28
N GLY A 84 -8.92 4.75 3.51
CA GLY A 84 -9.67 3.59 3.06
C GLY A 84 -11.17 3.72 3.29
N GLY A 85 -11.92 3.47 2.23
CA GLY A 85 -13.39 3.46 2.23
C GLY A 85 -13.96 2.18 2.85
N LYS A 86 -15.11 1.75 2.34
CA LYS A 86 -15.78 0.53 2.76
C LYS A 86 -16.24 -0.28 1.55
N LEU A 87 -16.39 -1.58 1.72
CA LEU A 87 -17.05 -2.44 0.75
C LEU A 87 -18.57 -2.29 0.82
N PRO A 88 -19.31 -2.61 -0.25
CA PRO A 88 -20.77 -2.70 -0.20
C PRO A 88 -21.23 -3.63 0.94
N GLY A 89 -22.14 -3.14 1.78
CA GLY A 89 -22.63 -3.87 2.96
C GLY A 89 -21.88 -3.63 4.25
N ASP A 90 -20.67 -3.07 4.20
CA ASP A 90 -19.93 -2.72 5.41
C ASP A 90 -20.57 -1.52 6.13
N ARG A 91 -20.65 -1.59 7.47
CA ARG A 91 -21.08 -0.46 8.31
C ARG A 91 -19.97 0.55 8.53
N PHE A 92 -18.73 0.10 8.60
CA PHE A 92 -17.55 0.90 8.93
C PHE A 92 -16.62 1.06 7.73
N THR A 93 -15.93 2.19 7.65
CA THR A 93 -14.83 2.40 6.69
C THR A 93 -13.51 1.89 7.29
N GLU A 94 -12.54 1.53 6.44
CA GLU A 94 -11.18 1.21 6.90
C GLU A 94 -10.57 2.41 7.66
N ALA A 95 -10.73 3.62 7.12
CA ALA A 95 -10.23 4.84 7.76
C ALA A 95 -10.87 5.11 9.13
N GLY A 96 -12.19 4.90 9.28
CA GLY A 96 -12.88 5.03 10.56
C GLY A 96 -12.37 4.02 11.59
N ALA A 97 -12.38 2.73 11.23
CA ALA A 97 -11.87 1.67 12.11
C ALA A 97 -10.40 1.89 12.52
N GLY A 98 -9.56 2.37 11.60
CA GLY A 98 -8.17 2.68 11.88
C GLY A 98 -8.00 3.90 12.79
N ALA A 99 -8.80 4.94 12.61
CA ALA A 99 -8.79 6.12 13.47
C ALA A 99 -9.20 5.79 14.91
N ASP A 100 -10.28 5.02 15.07
CA ASP A 100 -10.74 4.57 16.40
C ASP A 100 -9.68 3.71 17.10
N TYR A 101 -8.97 2.89 16.33
CA TYR A 101 -7.86 2.08 16.84
C TYR A 101 -6.69 2.95 17.33
N LEU A 102 -6.34 4.03 16.63
CA LEU A 102 -5.28 4.98 17.03
C LEU A 102 -5.69 5.82 18.23
N LEU A 103 -6.92 6.30 18.25
CA LEU A 103 -7.50 7.03 19.41
C LEU A 103 -7.40 6.20 20.68
N ALA A 104 -7.83 4.94 20.64
CA ALA A 104 -7.76 4.02 21.77
C ALA A 104 -6.31 3.75 22.25
N ARG A 105 -5.29 4.17 21.45
CA ARG A 105 -3.87 4.01 21.76
C ARG A 105 -3.14 5.34 22.01
N GLY A 106 -3.89 6.40 22.24
CA GLY A 106 -3.38 7.69 22.70
C GLY A 106 -2.87 8.62 21.60
N VAL A 107 -3.25 8.41 20.33
CA VAL A 107 -3.09 9.44 19.29
C VAL A 107 -4.28 10.38 19.39
N PRO A 108 -4.08 11.70 19.62
CA PRO A 108 -5.18 12.65 19.77
C PRO A 108 -6.03 12.77 18.50
N ASP A 109 -7.34 12.94 18.61
CA ASP A 109 -8.24 13.07 17.46
C ASP A 109 -7.87 14.26 16.56
N ALA A 110 -7.43 15.35 17.14
CA ALA A 110 -6.95 16.53 16.41
C ALA A 110 -5.75 16.25 15.50
N ALA A 111 -4.99 15.17 15.77
CA ALA A 111 -3.87 14.73 14.94
C ALA A 111 -4.29 13.71 13.86
N ILE A 112 -5.54 13.20 13.88
CA ILE A 112 -5.99 12.15 12.98
C ILE A 112 -6.91 12.72 11.89
N LEU A 113 -6.52 12.56 10.64
CA LEU A 113 -7.35 12.85 9.48
C LEU A 113 -7.84 11.54 8.85
N ARG A 114 -9.09 11.51 8.40
CA ARG A 114 -9.75 10.32 7.86
C ARG A 114 -10.09 10.52 6.38
N GLU A 115 -9.55 9.69 5.51
CA GLU A 115 -9.95 9.60 4.11
C GLU A 115 -10.82 8.34 3.94
N THR A 116 -12.12 8.51 3.72
CA THR A 116 -13.12 7.44 3.84
C THR A 116 -13.75 7.01 2.50
N THR A 117 -13.27 7.53 1.38
CA THR A 117 -13.96 7.36 0.07
C THR A 117 -13.25 6.41 -0.88
N SER A 118 -11.97 6.16 -0.66
CA SER A 118 -11.12 5.43 -1.59
C SER A 118 -11.31 3.92 -1.55
N ARG A 119 -11.08 3.27 -2.70
CA ARG A 119 -11.13 1.82 -2.87
C ARG A 119 -9.79 1.19 -3.22
N ASN A 120 -8.78 1.99 -3.47
CA ASN A 120 -7.43 1.57 -3.81
C ASN A 120 -6.41 2.65 -3.43
N SER A 121 -5.11 2.30 -3.46
CA SER A 121 -4.04 3.19 -3.02
C SER A 121 -3.89 4.47 -3.87
N TRP A 122 -4.19 4.43 -5.17
CA TRP A 122 -4.21 5.64 -6.00
C TRP A 122 -5.29 6.62 -5.52
N GLU A 123 -6.51 6.13 -5.34
CA GLU A 123 -7.63 6.94 -4.85
C GLU A 123 -7.34 7.49 -3.45
N SER A 124 -6.79 6.66 -2.55
CA SER A 124 -6.41 7.07 -1.19
C SER A 124 -5.44 8.26 -1.21
N LEU A 125 -4.35 8.13 -1.95
CA LEU A 125 -3.34 9.18 -2.01
C LEU A 125 -3.87 10.44 -2.72
N ARG A 126 -4.62 10.28 -3.81
CA ARG A 126 -5.22 11.40 -4.52
C ARG A 126 -6.29 12.13 -3.70
N ALA A 127 -7.12 11.40 -2.96
CA ALA A 127 -8.11 12.00 -2.08
C ALA A 127 -7.43 12.72 -0.90
N SER A 128 -6.38 12.12 -0.31
CA SER A 128 -5.58 12.75 0.73
C SER A 128 -4.90 14.03 0.23
N ALA A 129 -4.38 14.03 -1.00
CA ALA A 129 -3.73 15.19 -1.59
C ALA A 129 -4.66 16.42 -1.64
N ARG A 130 -5.95 16.24 -1.91
CA ARG A 130 -6.92 17.36 -2.01
C ARG A 130 -6.96 18.21 -0.74
N PHE A 131 -7.10 17.58 0.43
CA PHE A 131 -7.19 18.33 1.68
C PHE A 131 -5.83 18.61 2.33
N LEU A 132 -4.79 17.86 1.99
CA LEU A 132 -3.44 18.09 2.50
C LEU A 132 -2.76 19.25 1.77
N PHE A 133 -2.88 19.34 0.46
CA PHE A 133 -2.27 20.42 -0.33
C PHE A 133 -2.87 21.78 0.02
N ASP A 134 -4.18 21.85 0.29
CA ASP A 134 -4.83 23.07 0.78
C ASP A 134 -4.29 23.56 2.14
N ARG A 135 -3.68 22.66 2.92
CA ARG A 135 -2.99 22.94 4.18
C ARG A 135 -1.48 23.16 4.04
N GLY A 136 -0.96 23.18 2.81
CA GLY A 136 0.48 23.29 2.55
C GLY A 136 1.29 22.02 2.86
N VAL A 137 0.63 20.90 3.17
CA VAL A 137 1.27 19.61 3.51
C VAL A 137 1.68 18.89 2.23
N ARG A 138 2.99 18.67 2.05
CA ARG A 138 3.54 17.98 0.87
C ARG A 138 4.51 16.87 1.23
N ARG A 139 5.29 17.02 2.31
CA ARG A 139 6.25 16.01 2.75
C ARG A 139 5.52 14.97 3.58
N VAL A 140 5.52 13.73 3.11
CA VAL A 140 4.75 12.66 3.76
C VAL A 140 5.56 11.38 3.92
N VAL A 141 5.35 10.70 5.06
CA VAL A 141 5.79 9.33 5.27
C VAL A 141 4.63 8.39 5.00
N LEU A 142 4.82 7.45 4.08
CA LEU A 142 3.81 6.46 3.72
C LEU A 142 4.03 5.17 4.49
N VAL A 143 3.00 4.71 5.19
CA VAL A 143 3.01 3.47 5.97
C VAL A 143 2.15 2.40 5.28
N SER A 144 2.77 1.27 4.96
CA SER A 144 2.12 0.10 4.36
C SER A 144 2.95 -1.16 4.60
N ASP A 145 2.60 -2.29 3.96
CA ASP A 145 3.43 -3.49 3.96
C ASP A 145 4.71 -3.30 3.13
N PRO A 146 5.80 -4.00 3.43
CA PRO A 146 7.09 -3.85 2.77
C PRO A 146 7.04 -3.96 1.25
N PHE A 147 6.39 -5.00 0.71
CA PHE A 147 6.29 -5.23 -0.73
C PHE A 147 5.55 -4.12 -1.49
N HIS A 148 4.76 -3.30 -0.80
CA HIS A 148 3.94 -2.22 -1.38
C HIS A 148 4.71 -0.89 -1.49
N SER A 149 5.82 -0.72 -0.77
CA SER A 149 6.52 0.56 -0.56
C SER A 149 6.88 1.27 -1.86
N LEU A 150 7.51 0.60 -2.81
CA LEU A 150 7.92 1.26 -4.06
C LEU A 150 6.72 1.80 -4.84
N ARG A 151 5.65 1.01 -4.97
CA ARG A 151 4.48 1.44 -5.75
C ARG A 151 3.77 2.63 -5.13
N ILE A 152 3.55 2.62 -3.82
CA ILE A 152 2.86 3.75 -3.17
C ILE A 152 3.70 5.02 -3.21
N ARG A 153 5.03 4.92 -3.06
CA ARG A 153 5.93 6.05 -3.21
C ARG A 153 5.84 6.66 -4.59
N LEU A 154 6.05 5.87 -5.64
CA LEU A 154 5.96 6.34 -7.02
C LEU A 154 4.57 6.91 -7.36
N THR A 155 3.51 6.34 -6.77
CA THR A 155 2.15 6.86 -6.90
C THR A 155 2.02 8.23 -6.23
N ALA A 156 2.58 8.41 -5.04
CA ALA A 156 2.54 9.67 -4.32
C ALA A 156 3.36 10.76 -5.04
N ASP A 157 4.53 10.40 -5.55
CA ASP A 157 5.39 11.28 -6.37
C ASP A 157 4.64 11.75 -7.63
N GLU A 158 3.92 10.84 -8.34
CA GLU A 158 3.08 11.18 -9.52
C GLU A 158 1.95 12.16 -9.17
N ILE A 159 1.42 12.10 -7.94
CA ILE A 159 0.36 13.00 -7.45
C ILE A 159 0.92 14.37 -7.03
N GLY A 160 2.21 14.46 -6.71
CA GLY A 160 2.89 15.70 -6.32
C GLY A 160 3.23 15.80 -4.83
N PHE A 161 3.24 14.69 -4.09
CA PHE A 161 3.86 14.63 -2.77
C PHE A 161 5.38 14.51 -2.86
N ASP A 162 6.09 15.01 -1.86
CA ASP A 162 7.46 14.61 -1.53
C ASP A 162 7.37 13.45 -0.55
N ALA A 163 7.38 12.22 -1.08
CA ALA A 163 7.02 11.03 -0.34
C ALA A 163 8.22 10.14 -0.02
N VAL A 164 8.28 9.70 1.24
CA VAL A 164 9.14 8.59 1.65
C VAL A 164 8.30 7.45 2.20
N THR A 165 8.91 6.29 2.40
CA THR A 165 8.22 5.11 2.92
C THR A 165 8.89 4.60 4.18
N SER A 166 8.06 4.27 5.17
CA SER A 166 8.44 3.53 6.37
C SER A 166 7.50 2.32 6.49
N PRO A 167 7.91 1.16 5.96
CA PRO A 167 7.07 -0.03 5.96
C PRO A 167 7.01 -0.68 7.33
N THR A 168 5.82 -1.22 7.70
CA THR A 168 5.72 -2.01 8.94
C THR A 168 6.62 -3.25 8.90
N ARG A 169 7.25 -3.57 10.01
CA ARG A 169 8.08 -4.78 10.18
C ARG A 169 7.33 -5.95 10.80
N THR A 170 6.11 -5.71 11.29
CA THR A 170 5.28 -6.68 12.01
C THR A 170 4.11 -7.20 11.17
N SER A 171 4.17 -7.06 9.83
CA SER A 171 3.15 -7.60 8.94
C SER A 171 3.06 -9.12 9.10
N PRO A 172 1.85 -9.69 9.22
CA PRO A 172 1.67 -11.14 9.24
C PRO A 172 1.91 -11.81 7.88
N ILE A 173 2.08 -11.03 6.81
CA ILE A 173 2.38 -11.56 5.48
C ILE A 173 3.88 -11.76 5.35
N GLN A 174 4.32 -13.02 5.46
CA GLN A 174 5.73 -13.42 5.45
C GLN A 174 5.98 -14.63 4.54
N GLY A 175 7.26 -14.95 4.31
CA GLY A 175 7.69 -16.15 3.60
C GLY A 175 7.21 -16.19 2.15
N SER A 176 6.71 -17.34 1.70
CA SER A 176 6.28 -17.55 0.31
C SER A 176 5.11 -16.64 -0.10
N ALA A 177 4.24 -16.26 0.84
CA ALA A 177 3.15 -15.32 0.60
C ALA A 177 3.68 -13.92 0.31
N GLU A 178 4.70 -13.49 1.03
CA GLU A 178 5.38 -12.21 0.79
C GLU A 178 6.07 -12.19 -0.57
N TRP A 179 6.81 -13.26 -0.94
CA TRP A 179 7.47 -13.37 -2.24
C TRP A 179 6.50 -13.27 -3.42
N ARG A 180 5.34 -13.92 -3.33
CA ARG A 180 4.29 -13.77 -4.36
C ARG A 180 3.81 -12.33 -4.48
N ARG A 181 3.77 -11.58 -3.36
CA ARG A 181 3.43 -10.16 -3.36
C ARG A 181 4.52 -9.33 -4.03
N PHE A 182 5.81 -9.61 -3.77
CA PHE A 182 6.91 -8.93 -4.45
C PHE A 182 6.84 -9.08 -5.97
N LEU A 183 6.63 -10.28 -6.47
CA LEU A 183 6.47 -10.52 -7.90
C LEU A 183 5.26 -9.76 -8.47
N GLY A 184 4.12 -9.83 -7.82
CA GLY A 184 2.93 -9.09 -8.24
C GLY A 184 3.11 -7.57 -8.22
N GLU A 185 3.79 -7.03 -7.20
CA GLU A 185 4.10 -5.59 -7.14
C GLU A 185 5.14 -5.19 -8.19
N GLY A 186 6.12 -6.05 -8.48
CA GLY A 186 7.07 -5.84 -9.60
C GLY A 186 6.34 -5.61 -10.91
N LEU A 187 5.34 -6.43 -11.24
CA LEU A 187 4.53 -6.25 -12.43
C LEU A 187 3.72 -4.95 -12.41
N ARG A 188 3.07 -4.63 -11.26
CA ARG A 188 2.29 -3.40 -11.12
C ARG A 188 3.15 -2.15 -11.25
N VAL A 189 4.37 -2.18 -10.71
CA VAL A 189 5.33 -1.08 -10.84
C VAL A 189 5.81 -0.95 -12.27
N ALA A 190 6.15 -2.07 -12.94
CA ALA A 190 6.59 -2.06 -14.33
C ALA A 190 5.53 -1.45 -15.26
N VAL A 191 4.27 -1.87 -15.10
CA VAL A 191 3.14 -1.33 -15.88
C VAL A 191 2.85 0.13 -15.51
N GLY A 192 2.87 0.46 -14.21
CA GLY A 192 2.62 1.82 -13.73
C GLY A 192 3.61 2.85 -14.26
N ARG A 193 4.89 2.48 -14.40
CA ARG A 193 5.93 3.35 -14.98
C ARG A 193 5.73 3.65 -16.47
N ILE A 194 5.16 2.69 -17.21
CA ILE A 194 4.94 2.85 -18.66
C ILE A 194 3.65 3.66 -18.94
N PHE A 195 2.59 3.37 -18.19
CA PHE A 195 1.24 3.90 -18.49
C PHE A 195 0.77 4.97 -17.49
N GLY A 196 1.52 5.24 -16.42
CA GLY A 196 1.11 6.03 -15.27
C GLY A 196 0.31 5.21 -14.24
N PHE A 197 0.51 5.47 -12.95
CA PHE A 197 -0.12 4.68 -11.87
C PHE A 197 -1.64 4.88 -11.82
N GLY A 198 -2.11 6.10 -12.14
CA GLY A 198 -3.54 6.39 -12.19
C GLY A 198 -4.27 5.62 -13.30
N ARG A 199 -3.68 5.45 -14.48
CA ARG A 199 -4.25 4.64 -15.57
C ARG A 199 -4.15 3.16 -15.28
N ALA A 200 -3.00 2.70 -14.81
CA ALA A 200 -2.75 1.29 -14.47
C ALA A 200 -3.73 0.78 -13.40
N THR A 201 -4.13 1.61 -12.44
CA THR A 201 -5.11 1.25 -11.41
C THR A 201 -6.51 1.04 -11.98
N ARG A 202 -6.91 1.82 -12.99
CA ARG A 202 -8.23 1.66 -13.65
C ARG A 202 -8.34 0.37 -14.46
N LEU A 203 -7.22 -0.19 -14.89
CA LEU A 203 -7.18 -1.46 -15.65
C LEU A 203 -7.21 -2.69 -14.74
N GLN A 204 -7.06 -2.50 -13.42
CA GLN A 204 -7.18 -3.62 -12.48
C GLN A 204 -8.65 -3.93 -12.22
N PRO A 205 -9.09 -5.20 -12.32
CA PRO A 205 -10.44 -5.57 -11.95
C PRO A 205 -10.70 -5.13 -10.51
N ALA A 206 -11.90 -4.58 -10.26
CA ALA A 206 -12.34 -4.25 -8.91
C ALA A 206 -12.10 -5.47 -8.00
N ARG A 207 -11.58 -5.25 -6.78
CA ARG A 207 -11.46 -6.33 -5.80
C ARG A 207 -12.84 -6.93 -5.61
N VAL A 208 -13.07 -8.10 -6.18
CA VAL A 208 -14.22 -8.94 -5.84
C VAL A 208 -14.00 -9.28 -4.38
N GLY A 209 -14.87 -8.80 -3.50
CA GLY A 209 -14.83 -9.12 -2.09
C GLY A 209 -14.83 -10.65 -1.98
N LEU A 210 -13.78 -11.20 -1.40
CA LEU A 210 -13.78 -12.59 -0.98
C LEU A 210 -14.93 -12.69 0.04
N GLY A 211 -16.01 -13.36 -0.38
CA GLY A 211 -17.19 -13.55 0.44
C GLY A 211 -16.84 -14.25 1.78
N PRO A 212 -17.81 -14.32 2.72
CA PRO A 212 -17.60 -14.70 4.11
C PRO A 212 -17.05 -16.12 4.38
N ARG A 213 -16.65 -16.87 3.35
CA ARG A 213 -16.14 -18.25 3.50
C ARG A 213 -14.67 -18.38 3.94
N GLN A 214 -13.89 -17.31 4.05
CA GLN A 214 -12.52 -17.39 4.57
C GLN A 214 -12.39 -16.97 6.04
N SER A 215 -13.47 -16.60 6.71
CA SER A 215 -13.48 -16.35 8.16
C SER A 215 -13.51 -17.64 9.02
N LEU A 216 -13.64 -18.83 8.41
CA LEU A 216 -13.79 -20.10 9.11
C LEU A 216 -12.48 -20.87 9.40
N ILE A 217 -11.32 -20.33 9.09
CA ILE A 217 -10.04 -21.01 9.34
C ILE A 217 -9.29 -20.43 10.55
N TRP A 218 -9.98 -19.71 11.42
CA TRP A 218 -9.36 -19.28 12.69
C TRP A 218 -10.27 -19.56 13.90
N ALA A 219 -10.60 -20.83 14.09
CA ALA A 219 -10.94 -21.32 15.42
C ALA A 219 -9.62 -21.66 16.14
N GLY A 220 -9.07 -20.68 16.87
CA GLY A 220 -7.99 -20.94 17.84
C GLY A 220 -8.49 -21.85 18.96
N PRO A 221 -7.61 -22.64 19.60
CA PRO A 221 -8.01 -23.61 20.61
C PRO A 221 -8.61 -22.91 21.83
N SER A 222 -9.79 -23.34 22.19
CA SER A 222 -10.41 -23.10 23.49
C SER A 222 -9.48 -23.67 24.57
N GLY A 223 -8.76 -22.81 25.25
CA GLY A 223 -7.98 -23.13 26.45
C GLY A 223 -8.83 -22.85 27.67
N VAL A 224 -9.18 -23.90 28.32
CA VAL A 224 -9.88 -24.13 29.61
C VAL A 224 -9.15 -23.49 30.77
N VAL A 225 -9.94 -23.03 31.76
CA VAL A 225 -9.74 -22.65 33.18
C VAL A 225 -9.21 -21.27 33.43
#